data_c8e2cea38f369a27daf8f6927fcfd9fe
#
_entry.id   c8e2cea38f369a27daf8f6927fcfd9fe
#
_cell.length_a   1.000
_cell.length_b   1.000
_cell.length_c   1.000
_cell.angle_alpha   90.00
_cell.angle_beta   90.00
_cell.angle_gamma   90.00
#
_symmetry.space_group_name_H-M   'P 1'
#
loop_
_entity.id
_entity.type
_entity.pdbx_description
1 polymer ?
#
loop_
_entity_poly.entity_id
_entity_poly.type
_entity_poly.pdbx_seq_one_letter_code
_entity_poly.pdbx_strand_id
1 'polypeptide(L)'
;DYTQSTTAFASDSLTALQLLAARKNMGKYGVDPSEVIYVVSQTGYYQLLEDAEFQDVNLVGDAASKLSGEIGQVFGSRVLVCDEFAAAATAKFHAIAVYPRNFVVPRLRGITVESDYEVVNQRRVLVASQRIGFQDLIDGATSKWGLMYKAS
;
A
#
# COMPACT_ATOMS: atom_id res chain seq x y z
N ASP A 1 -16.42 -9.35 0.13
CA ASP A 1 -16.83 -7.96 0.42
C ASP A 1 -16.06 -7.45 1.61
N TYR A 2 -15.02 -6.67 1.35
CA TYR A 2 -14.25 -6.03 2.41
C TYR A 2 -15.08 -4.87 2.99
N THR A 3 -15.52 -5.01 4.22
CA THR A 3 -16.04 -3.87 4.97
C THR A 3 -14.85 -3.00 5.39
N GLN A 4 -14.47 -2.10 4.52
CA GLN A 4 -13.34 -1.21 4.71
C GLN A 4 -13.70 -0.13 5.71
N SER A 5 -12.88 0.04 6.73
CA SER A 5 -12.92 1.27 7.53
C SER A 5 -12.26 2.38 6.71
N THR A 6 -13.06 3.09 5.94
CA THR A 6 -12.59 4.25 5.18
C THR A 6 -12.52 5.45 6.10
N THR A 7 -11.34 6.04 6.24
CA THR A 7 -11.20 7.35 6.84
C THR A 7 -11.25 8.38 5.72
N ALA A 8 -12.31 9.16 5.67
CA ALA A 8 -12.38 10.30 4.77
C ALA A 8 -11.60 11.47 5.37
N PHE A 9 -10.69 12.03 4.61
CA PHE A 9 -9.97 13.25 4.97
C PHE A 9 -10.50 14.42 4.15
N ALA A 10 -10.70 15.55 4.79
CA ALA A 10 -11.25 16.76 4.16
C ALA A 10 -10.24 17.54 3.32
N SER A 11 -9.02 17.02 3.16
CA SER A 11 -7.90 17.70 2.48
C SER A 11 -7.52 16.91 1.21
N ASP A 12 -7.28 17.64 0.13
CA ASP A 12 -6.86 17.08 -1.15
C ASP A 12 -5.39 16.61 -1.16
N SER A 13 -4.64 16.85 -0.09
CA SER A 13 -3.24 16.47 0.04
C SER A 13 -3.03 15.44 1.15
N LEU A 14 -2.21 14.44 0.87
CA LEU A 14 -1.80 13.43 1.85
C LEU A 14 -0.76 14.04 2.80
N THR A 15 -1.02 13.98 4.10
CA THR A 15 -0.10 14.43 5.15
C THR A 15 0.31 13.28 6.07
N ALA A 16 1.42 13.45 6.81
CA ALA A 16 1.86 12.49 7.80
C ALA A 16 0.83 12.23 8.88
N LEU A 17 0.13 13.27 9.35
CA LEU A 17 -0.92 13.14 10.35
C LEU A 17 -2.10 12.29 9.87
N GLN A 18 -2.41 12.34 8.57
CA GLN A 18 -3.45 11.49 7.98
C GLN A 18 -3.04 10.02 7.98
N LEU A 19 -1.77 9.70 7.68
CA LEU A 19 -1.25 8.34 7.81
C LEU A 19 -1.31 7.85 9.26
N LEU A 20 -0.98 8.71 10.22
CA LEU A 20 -1.12 8.38 11.64
C LEU A 20 -2.58 8.15 12.04
N ALA A 21 -3.52 8.95 11.52
CA ALA A 21 -4.95 8.75 11.76
C ALA A 21 -5.44 7.42 11.18
N ALA A 22 -4.99 7.05 9.98
CA ALA A 22 -5.26 5.75 9.39
C ALA A 22 -4.77 4.59 10.28
N ARG A 23 -3.54 4.69 10.78
CA ARG A 23 -2.98 3.71 11.73
C ARG A 23 -3.74 3.65 13.05
N LYS A 24 -4.15 4.81 13.60
CA LYS A 24 -4.96 4.87 14.81
C LYS A 24 -6.28 4.10 14.66
N ASN A 25 -6.91 4.19 13.48
CA ASN A 25 -8.15 3.48 13.20
C ASN A 25 -7.97 1.95 13.07
N MET A 26 -6.75 1.44 12.87
CA MET A 26 -6.46 0.01 12.89
C MET A 26 -6.55 -0.61 14.30
N GLY A 27 -6.71 0.20 15.35
CA GLY A 27 -6.84 -0.28 16.74
C GLY A 27 -5.60 -1.06 17.19
N LYS A 28 -5.81 -2.27 17.72
CA LYS A 28 -4.72 -3.11 18.26
C LYS A 28 -3.64 -3.47 17.22
N TYR A 29 -3.98 -3.53 15.94
CA TYR A 29 -3.04 -3.85 14.86
C TYR A 29 -2.18 -2.66 14.42
N GLY A 30 -2.55 -1.45 14.81
CA GLY A 30 -1.80 -0.22 14.55
C GLY A 30 -0.83 0.19 15.67
N VAL A 31 -0.77 -0.54 16.78
CA VAL A 31 0.05 -0.16 17.95
C VAL A 31 1.54 -0.27 17.64
N ASP A 32 1.96 -1.37 17.04
CA ASP A 32 3.36 -1.58 16.68
C ASP A 32 3.65 -1.01 15.29
N PRO A 33 4.49 0.06 15.19
CA PRO A 33 4.83 0.67 13.91
C PRO A 33 5.60 -0.26 12.98
N SER A 34 6.38 -1.18 13.52
CA SER A 34 7.22 -2.10 12.72
C SER A 34 6.40 -3.14 11.97
N GLU A 35 5.19 -3.40 12.41
CA GLU A 35 4.27 -4.36 11.82
C GLU A 35 3.31 -3.73 10.79
N VAL A 36 3.30 -2.41 10.67
CA VAL A 36 2.44 -1.67 9.74
C VAL A 36 3.25 -1.16 8.56
N ILE A 37 2.70 -1.30 7.37
CA ILE A 37 3.26 -0.78 6.14
C ILE A 37 2.26 0.21 5.52
N TYR A 38 2.75 1.37 5.13
CA TYR A 38 1.99 2.32 4.32
C TYR A 38 2.32 2.08 2.85
N VAL A 39 1.30 1.87 2.05
CA VAL A 39 1.41 1.84 0.58
C VAL A 39 0.75 3.09 0.06
N VAL A 40 1.51 3.93 -0.63
CA VAL A 40 1.06 5.23 -1.11
C VAL A 40 1.16 5.32 -2.63
N SER A 41 0.28 6.11 -3.23
CA SER A 41 0.38 6.43 -4.64
C SER A 41 1.59 7.31 -4.91
N GLN A 42 2.05 7.36 -6.16
CA GLN A 42 3.12 8.28 -6.56
C GLN A 42 2.79 9.74 -6.22
N THR A 43 1.57 10.18 -6.49
CA THR A 43 1.12 11.54 -6.15
C THR A 43 1.12 11.76 -4.65
N GLY A 44 0.60 10.80 -3.87
CA GLY A 44 0.60 10.88 -2.40
C GLY A 44 2.01 10.93 -1.82
N TYR A 45 2.96 10.23 -2.43
CA TYR A 45 4.35 10.29 -1.99
C TYR A 45 4.96 11.67 -2.18
N TYR A 46 4.74 12.34 -3.32
CA TYR A 46 5.20 13.71 -3.52
C TYR A 46 4.53 14.71 -2.56
N GLN A 47 3.25 14.52 -2.27
CA GLN A 47 2.55 15.33 -1.26
C GLN A 47 3.16 15.18 0.13
N LEU A 48 3.59 13.97 0.50
CA LEU A 48 4.32 13.75 1.77
C LEU A 48 5.69 14.44 1.77
N LEU A 49 6.40 14.46 0.64
CA LEU A 49 7.66 15.19 0.52
C LEU A 49 7.48 16.70 0.66
N GLU A 50 6.34 17.24 0.25
CA GLU A 50 5.97 18.65 0.39
C GLU A 50 5.48 18.99 1.80
N ASP A 51 5.16 18.00 2.61
CA ASP A 51 4.69 18.22 3.98
C ASP A 51 5.77 18.88 4.83
N ALA A 52 5.42 20.00 5.43
CA ALA A 52 6.34 20.81 6.23
C ALA A 52 6.96 20.05 7.41
N GLU A 53 6.25 19.05 7.95
CA GLU A 53 6.75 18.23 9.07
C GLU A 53 7.99 17.42 8.69
N PHE A 54 8.15 17.04 7.42
CA PHE A 54 9.33 16.31 6.94
C PHE A 54 10.43 17.17 6.37
N GLN A 55 10.13 18.45 6.12
CA GLN A 55 11.07 19.34 5.45
C GLN A 55 12.08 20.00 6.40
N ASP A 56 11.75 20.11 7.69
CA ASP A 56 12.56 20.87 8.63
C ASP A 56 13.55 19.99 9.40
N VAL A 57 14.84 20.26 9.19
CA VAL A 57 15.95 19.58 9.88
C VAL A 57 15.88 19.78 11.40
N ASN A 58 15.35 20.90 11.87
CA ASN A 58 15.22 21.16 13.30
C ASN A 58 14.17 20.29 13.98
N LEU A 59 13.18 19.81 13.20
CA LEU A 59 12.13 18.93 13.71
C LEU A 59 12.47 17.45 13.56
N VAL A 60 13.11 17.06 12.46
CA VAL A 60 13.31 15.66 12.06
C VAL A 60 14.78 15.23 12.10
N GLY A 61 15.73 16.17 12.23
CA GLY A 61 17.15 15.90 12.21
C GLY A 61 17.65 15.43 10.84
N ASP A 62 18.62 14.51 10.84
CA ASP A 62 19.26 14.01 9.62
C ASP A 62 18.30 13.24 8.68
N ALA A 63 17.12 12.87 9.16
CA ALA A 63 16.10 12.19 8.38
C ALA A 63 15.17 13.13 7.60
N ALA A 64 15.45 14.46 7.62
CA ALA A 64 14.65 15.42 6.88
C ALA A 64 14.65 15.15 5.39
N SER A 65 13.50 15.19 4.74
CA SER A 65 13.35 14.91 3.31
C SER A 65 14.13 15.88 2.42
N LYS A 66 14.37 17.09 2.88
CA LYS A 66 15.25 18.07 2.19
C LYS A 66 16.69 17.58 2.04
N LEU A 67 17.17 16.74 2.96
CA LEU A 67 18.54 16.21 2.92
C LEU A 67 18.60 14.88 2.19
N SER A 68 17.67 13.97 2.50
CA SER A 68 17.68 12.61 1.92
C SER A 68 17.02 12.53 0.55
N GLY A 69 16.06 13.41 0.26
CA GLY A 69 15.27 13.35 -0.96
C GLY A 69 14.27 12.19 -1.00
N GLU A 70 14.17 11.41 0.09
CA GLU A 70 13.23 10.28 0.19
C GLU A 70 12.63 10.16 1.58
N ILE A 71 11.45 9.56 1.64
CA ILE A 71 10.79 9.17 2.89
C ILE A 71 10.78 7.64 2.95
N GLY A 72 11.64 7.07 3.79
CA GLY A 72 11.67 5.62 4.00
C GLY A 72 10.68 5.15 5.06
N GLN A 73 10.40 6.00 6.05
CA GLN A 73 9.53 5.69 7.19
C GLN A 73 8.74 6.92 7.63
N VAL A 74 7.49 6.69 8.06
CA VAL A 74 6.62 7.67 8.69
C VAL A 74 6.13 7.12 10.01
N PHE A 75 6.38 7.83 11.13
CA PHE A 75 6.06 7.36 12.47
C PHE A 75 6.54 5.94 12.78
N GLY A 76 7.73 5.57 12.27
CA GLY A 76 8.33 4.25 12.47
C GLY A 76 7.78 3.14 11.57
N SER A 77 6.79 3.42 10.72
CA SER A 77 6.24 2.48 9.75
C SER A 77 6.82 2.74 8.35
N ARG A 78 7.12 1.67 7.62
CA ARG A 78 7.70 1.77 6.28
C ARG A 78 6.71 2.33 5.28
N VAL A 79 7.19 3.16 4.37
CA VAL A 79 6.42 3.69 3.24
C VAL A 79 6.87 3.00 1.96
N LEU A 80 5.92 2.46 1.22
CA LEU A 80 6.12 1.85 -0.10
C LEU A 80 5.32 2.64 -1.13
N VAL A 81 5.93 2.95 -2.26
CA VAL A 81 5.25 3.58 -3.38
C VAL A 81 4.72 2.51 -4.32
N CYS A 82 3.47 2.64 -4.73
CA CYS A 82 2.82 1.76 -5.68
C CYS A 82 2.19 2.58 -6.81
N ASP A 83 2.41 2.16 -8.04
CA ASP A 83 1.92 2.83 -9.24
C ASP A 83 0.53 2.33 -9.68
N GLU A 84 0.02 1.28 -9.05
CA GLU A 84 -1.29 0.69 -9.36
C GLU A 84 -2.49 1.49 -8.84
N PHE A 85 -2.26 2.58 -8.11
CA PHE A 85 -3.35 3.44 -7.67
C PHE A 85 -3.97 4.20 -8.85
N ALA A 86 -5.30 4.38 -8.79
CA ALA A 86 -5.98 5.23 -9.76
C ALA A 86 -5.42 6.66 -9.73
N ALA A 87 -5.51 7.35 -10.86
CA ALA A 87 -5.13 8.76 -10.93
C ALA A 87 -5.81 9.58 -9.82
N ALA A 88 -5.10 10.58 -9.30
CA ALA A 88 -5.58 11.45 -8.24
C ALA A 88 -6.89 12.13 -8.66
N ALA A 89 -7.97 11.82 -7.98
CA ALA A 89 -9.28 12.40 -8.20
C ALA A 89 -10.13 12.28 -6.94
N THR A 90 -11.15 13.10 -6.83
CA THR A 90 -12.15 13.02 -5.77
C THR A 90 -12.69 11.59 -5.64
N ALA A 91 -12.78 11.09 -4.45
CA ALA A 91 -13.23 9.75 -4.12
C ALA A 91 -12.30 8.59 -4.57
N LYS A 92 -11.04 8.87 -4.91
CA LYS A 92 -10.04 7.85 -5.19
C LYS A 92 -9.13 7.59 -3.99
N PHE A 93 -8.55 6.42 -3.95
CA PHE A 93 -7.64 6.04 -2.87
C PHE A 93 -6.21 6.43 -3.24
N HIS A 94 -5.50 7.05 -2.30
CA HIS A 94 -4.12 7.48 -2.48
C HIS A 94 -3.13 6.77 -1.55
N ALA A 95 -3.62 6.22 -0.45
CA ALA A 95 -2.79 5.50 0.51
C ALA A 95 -3.58 4.39 1.21
N ILE A 96 -2.87 3.36 1.60
CA ILE A 96 -3.39 2.22 2.36
C ILE A 96 -2.43 1.95 3.51
N ALA A 97 -2.94 1.84 4.73
CA ALA A 97 -2.21 1.27 5.85
C ALA A 97 -2.55 -0.22 5.95
N VAL A 98 -1.56 -1.07 5.97
CA VAL A 98 -1.74 -2.53 5.92
C VAL A 98 -0.96 -3.20 7.04
N TYR A 99 -1.58 -4.21 7.66
CA TYR A 99 -0.94 -5.17 8.53
C TYR A 99 -0.63 -6.46 7.74
N PRO A 100 0.60 -6.63 7.22
CA PRO A 100 0.90 -7.68 6.25
C PRO A 100 0.70 -9.10 6.77
N ARG A 101 0.88 -9.31 8.08
CA ARG A 101 0.75 -10.64 8.69
C ARG A 101 -0.66 -11.22 8.63
N ASN A 102 -1.65 -10.37 8.30
CA ASN A 102 -3.03 -10.84 8.13
C ASN A 102 -3.30 -11.46 6.76
N PHE A 103 -2.36 -11.38 5.83
CA PHE A 103 -2.56 -11.84 4.47
C PHE A 103 -1.72 -13.07 4.15
N VAL A 104 -2.31 -14.01 3.45
CA VAL A 104 -1.67 -15.22 2.96
C VAL A 104 -1.82 -15.31 1.45
N VAL A 105 -0.75 -15.68 0.79
CA VAL A 105 -0.73 -15.97 -0.65
C VAL A 105 -0.58 -17.47 -0.85
N PRO A 106 -1.69 -18.24 -0.81
CA PRO A 106 -1.63 -19.67 -1.06
C PRO A 106 -1.27 -19.94 -2.53
N ARG A 107 -0.29 -20.80 -2.75
CA ARG A 107 0.11 -21.26 -4.08
C ARG A 107 -0.34 -22.70 -4.26
N LEU A 108 -1.35 -22.91 -5.07
CA LEU A 108 -1.83 -24.25 -5.38
C LEU A 108 -0.93 -24.94 -6.41
N ARG A 109 -0.45 -24.19 -7.40
CA ARG A 109 0.42 -24.69 -8.45
C ARG A 109 1.52 -23.69 -8.72
N GLY A 110 2.77 -24.14 -8.75
CA GLY A 110 3.90 -23.35 -9.20
C GLY A 110 3.81 -23.00 -10.68
N ILE A 111 4.75 -22.24 -11.18
CA ILE A 111 4.83 -21.90 -12.60
C ILE A 111 5.09 -23.20 -13.37
N THR A 112 4.18 -23.54 -14.27
CA THR A 112 4.32 -24.65 -15.21
C THR A 112 4.39 -24.08 -16.60
N VAL A 113 5.42 -24.46 -17.35
CA VAL A 113 5.60 -24.03 -18.73
C VAL A 113 5.36 -25.24 -19.62
N GLU A 114 4.43 -25.10 -20.53
CA GLU A 114 4.09 -26.11 -21.55
C GLU A 114 4.40 -25.54 -22.92
N SER A 115 4.93 -26.36 -23.81
CA SER A 115 5.22 -25.94 -25.18
C SER A 115 4.59 -26.90 -26.16
N ASP A 116 3.96 -26.34 -27.19
CA ASP A 116 3.40 -27.13 -28.30
C ASP A 116 3.82 -26.53 -29.62
N TYR A 117 3.89 -27.36 -30.66
CA TYR A 117 4.22 -26.95 -32.03
C TYR A 117 2.97 -27.01 -32.88
N GLU A 118 2.51 -25.84 -33.29
CA GLU A 118 1.36 -25.71 -34.18
C GLU A 118 1.82 -25.83 -35.64
N VAL A 119 1.58 -26.99 -36.23
CA VAL A 119 2.04 -27.33 -37.59
C VAL A 119 1.40 -26.44 -38.66
N VAL A 120 0.13 -26.10 -38.46
CA VAL A 120 -0.64 -25.28 -39.43
C VAL A 120 -0.01 -23.91 -39.64
N ASN A 121 0.40 -23.24 -38.54
CA ASN A 121 0.98 -21.92 -38.57
C ASN A 121 2.50 -21.93 -38.45
N GLN A 122 3.13 -23.12 -38.41
CA GLN A 122 4.59 -23.31 -38.27
C GLN A 122 5.20 -22.50 -37.14
N ARG A 123 4.50 -22.43 -35.98
CA ARG A 123 4.95 -21.67 -34.82
C ARG A 123 5.01 -22.55 -33.58
N ARG A 124 5.89 -22.22 -32.67
CA ARG A 124 5.94 -22.80 -31.32
C ARG A 124 5.15 -21.93 -30.36
N VAL A 125 4.20 -22.51 -29.68
CA VAL A 125 3.40 -21.85 -28.66
C VAL A 125 3.96 -22.26 -27.30
N LEU A 126 4.24 -21.26 -26.44
CA LEU A 126 4.65 -21.45 -25.05
C LEU A 126 3.56 -20.90 -24.16
N VAL A 127 3.08 -21.73 -23.24
CA VAL A 127 2.06 -21.35 -22.27
C VAL A 127 2.63 -21.50 -20.87
N ALA A 128 2.69 -20.41 -20.13
CA ALA A 128 3.04 -20.42 -18.71
C ALA A 128 1.76 -20.26 -17.88
N SER A 129 1.54 -21.19 -16.97
CA SER A 129 0.37 -21.16 -16.07
C SER A 129 0.80 -21.23 -14.62
N GLN A 130 0.12 -20.45 -13.77
CA GLN A 130 0.29 -20.47 -12.32
C GLN A 130 -1.08 -20.33 -11.65
N ARG A 131 -1.26 -20.99 -10.50
CA ARG A 131 -2.44 -20.81 -9.66
C ARG A 131 -2.02 -20.30 -8.29
N ILE A 132 -2.37 -19.07 -8.04
CA ILE A 132 -2.16 -18.39 -6.76
C ILE A 132 -3.49 -17.82 -6.27
N GLY A 133 -3.65 -17.73 -4.98
CA GLY A 133 -4.75 -17.01 -4.33
C GLY A 133 -4.22 -15.89 -3.47
N PHE A 134 -5.10 -15.05 -2.99
CA PHE A 134 -4.84 -14.05 -1.97
C PHE A 134 -6.00 -14.09 -1.00
N GLN A 135 -5.69 -14.28 0.29
CA GLN A 135 -6.71 -14.44 1.33
C GLN A 135 -6.25 -13.76 2.61
N ASP A 136 -7.18 -13.15 3.30
CA ASP A 136 -6.98 -12.71 4.67
C ASP A 136 -7.14 -13.90 5.66
N LEU A 137 -6.37 -13.86 6.75
CA LEU A 137 -6.41 -14.87 7.79
C LEU A 137 -7.51 -14.61 8.82
N ILE A 138 -7.80 -13.34 9.06
CA ILE A 138 -8.78 -12.90 10.04
C ILE A 138 -9.96 -12.34 9.28
N ASP A 139 -10.98 -13.15 9.09
CA ASP A 139 -12.25 -12.71 8.51
C ASP A 139 -12.97 -11.81 9.53
N GLY A 140 -13.47 -10.69 9.06
CA GLY A 140 -14.34 -9.92 9.88
C GLY A 140 -14.59 -8.48 9.47
N ALA A 141 -15.86 -8.16 9.39
CA ALA A 141 -16.37 -6.81 9.29
C ALA A 141 -15.89 -5.86 10.42
N THR A 142 -15.24 -6.41 11.44
CA THR A 142 -14.74 -5.69 12.63
C THR A 142 -13.23 -5.59 12.71
N SER A 143 -12.49 -6.30 11.87
CA SER A 143 -11.01 -6.26 11.88
C SER A 143 -10.50 -5.09 11.05
N LYS A 144 -9.92 -4.11 11.73
CA LYS A 144 -9.38 -2.88 11.12
C LYS A 144 -7.92 -3.05 10.70
N TRP A 145 -7.63 -4.06 9.87
CA TRP A 145 -6.28 -4.39 9.43
C TRP A 145 -5.86 -3.77 8.10
N GLY A 146 -6.75 -3.07 7.43
CA GLY A 146 -6.45 -2.30 6.24
C GLY A 146 -7.31 -1.05 6.20
N LEU A 147 -6.68 0.10 6.03
CA LEU A 147 -7.35 1.37 5.89
C LEU A 147 -6.99 1.99 4.58
N MET A 148 -7.99 2.47 3.88
CA MET A 148 -7.79 3.20 2.63
C MET A 148 -8.03 4.69 2.90
N TYR A 149 -7.09 5.51 2.46
CA TYR A 149 -7.31 6.95 2.36
C TYR A 149 -8.14 7.25 1.11
N LYS A 150 -9.19 8.01 1.29
CA LYS A 150 -10.04 8.51 0.21
C LYS A 150 -9.88 10.02 0.16
N ALA A 151 -9.35 10.53 -0.93
CA ALA A 151 -9.37 11.97 -1.19
C ALA A 151 -10.82 12.43 -1.39
N SER A 152 -11.18 13.51 -0.73
CA SER A 152 -12.48 14.16 -0.87
C SER A 152 -12.61 14.88 -2.20
#